data_cfca75c1fc752c99811e9be5d646e97c
#
_entry.id   cfca75c1fc752c99811e9be5d646e97c
#
_cell.length_a   1.000
_cell.length_b   1.000
_cell.length_c   1.000
_cell.angle_alpha   90.00
_cell.angle_beta   90.00
_cell.angle_gamma   90.00
#
_symmetry.space_group_name_H-M   'P 1'
#
loop_
_entity.id
_entity.type
_entity.pdbx_description
1 polymer ?
#
loop_
_entity_poly.entity_id
_entity_poly.type
_entity_poly.pdbx_seq_one_letter_code
_entity_poly.pdbx_strand_id
1 'polypeptide(L)'
;QSDLDAGRNGYLLSLATPLSAAVKPGTPVRFIRRGRYSLYRGADGEWYLGYRRCNALGASVCGAIQPLSGPYRAYSSNQRATGFLLEYFDSAGGRLAPASPPFALARVDITARSESSQRILVEGRAKAYSDSATISVALRNRTP
;
A
#
# COMPACT_ATOMS: atom_id res chain seq x y z
N GLN A 1 35.06 5.85 -8.13
CA GLN A 1 35.64 7.17 -7.75
C GLN A 1 36.28 7.86 -8.99
N SER A 2 36.91 7.10 -9.88
CA SER A 2 37.54 7.61 -11.10
C SER A 2 36.60 8.37 -12.05
N ASP A 3 35.33 8.00 -12.15
CA ASP A 3 34.38 8.68 -13.02
C ASP A 3 33.91 10.03 -12.46
N LEU A 4 33.91 10.19 -11.14
CA LEU A 4 33.68 11.48 -10.48
C LEU A 4 34.87 12.42 -10.66
N ASP A 5 36.10 11.89 -10.60
CA ASP A 5 37.33 12.65 -10.81
C ASP A 5 37.49 13.13 -12.29
N ALA A 6 36.83 12.45 -13.23
CA ALA A 6 36.78 12.86 -14.65
C ALA A 6 35.71 13.94 -14.94
N GLY A 7 35.11 14.57 -13.95
CA GLY A 7 34.11 15.63 -14.11
C GLY A 7 32.75 15.17 -14.63
N ARG A 8 32.45 13.88 -14.59
CA ARG A 8 31.14 13.35 -14.93
C ARG A 8 30.19 13.49 -13.76
N ASN A 9 28.96 13.90 -14.02
CA ASN A 9 27.91 13.95 -13.01
C ASN A 9 27.60 12.53 -12.53
N GLY A 10 27.83 12.26 -11.25
CA GLY A 10 27.58 10.96 -10.62
C GLY A 10 27.04 11.11 -9.22
N TYR A 11 26.48 10.02 -8.70
CA TYR A 11 26.01 9.92 -7.32
C TYR A 11 26.87 8.91 -6.55
N LEU A 12 27.40 9.33 -5.42
CA LEU A 12 28.05 8.42 -4.47
C LEU A 12 26.98 7.87 -3.53
N LEU A 13 26.80 6.53 -3.54
CA LEU A 13 25.89 5.86 -2.64
C LEU A 13 26.68 5.22 -1.50
N SER A 14 26.43 5.68 -0.28
CA SER A 14 26.94 5.04 0.93
C SER A 14 25.95 3.98 1.40
N LEU A 15 26.40 2.73 1.48
CA LEU A 15 25.56 1.60 1.88
C LEU A 15 25.82 1.28 3.35
N ALA A 16 24.75 1.12 4.13
CA ALA A 16 24.86 0.69 5.54
C ALA A 16 25.30 -0.77 5.69
N THR A 17 25.10 -1.58 4.64
CA THR A 17 25.50 -2.98 4.60
C THR A 17 26.27 -3.24 3.30
N PRO A 18 27.41 -3.94 3.34
CA PRO A 18 28.14 -4.32 2.14
C PRO A 18 27.27 -5.15 1.19
N LEU A 19 27.48 -4.97 -0.11
CA LEU A 19 26.84 -5.81 -1.11
C LEU A 19 27.43 -7.24 -1.05
N SER A 20 26.57 -8.24 -1.17
CA SER A 20 26.98 -9.65 -1.18
C SER A 20 27.73 -10.07 -2.45
N ALA A 21 27.67 -9.25 -3.49
CA ALA A 21 28.34 -9.50 -4.76
C ALA A 21 28.85 -8.18 -5.38
N ALA A 22 29.86 -8.29 -6.24
CA ALA A 22 30.38 -7.16 -6.99
C ALA A 22 29.32 -6.63 -7.98
N VAL A 23 29.13 -5.32 -7.95
CA VAL A 23 28.25 -4.63 -8.91
C VAL A 23 29.06 -4.30 -10.15
N LYS A 24 28.58 -4.72 -11.32
CA LYS A 24 29.22 -4.43 -12.62
C LYS A 24 28.70 -3.10 -13.19
N PRO A 25 29.50 -2.40 -14.00
CA PRO A 25 28.99 -1.25 -14.77
C PRO A 25 27.76 -1.62 -15.58
N GLY A 26 26.74 -0.75 -15.56
CA GLY A 26 25.47 -1.01 -16.25
C GLY A 26 24.43 -1.78 -15.43
N THR A 27 24.73 -2.20 -14.20
CA THR A 27 23.74 -2.81 -13.30
C THR A 27 22.65 -1.81 -12.95
N PRO A 28 21.37 -2.10 -13.20
CA PRO A 28 20.27 -1.21 -12.86
C PRO A 28 20.12 -1.07 -11.34
N VAL A 29 20.02 0.17 -10.85
CA VAL A 29 19.78 0.47 -9.44
C VAL A 29 18.35 0.93 -9.27
N ARG A 30 17.61 0.34 -8.34
CA ARG A 30 16.27 0.75 -7.96
C ARG A 30 16.24 1.23 -6.52
N PHE A 31 15.75 2.44 -6.32
CA PHE A 31 15.50 2.97 -4.98
C PHE A 31 14.10 2.55 -4.52
N ILE A 32 14.06 1.74 -3.47
CA ILE A 32 12.80 1.26 -2.88
C ILE A 32 12.63 1.92 -1.51
N ARG A 33 11.44 2.44 -1.26
CA ARG A 33 11.06 2.94 0.05
C ARG A 33 9.88 2.13 0.57
N ARG A 34 9.97 1.72 1.82
CA ARG A 34 8.86 1.06 2.50
C ARG A 34 7.80 2.09 2.87
N GLY A 35 6.55 1.79 2.53
CA GLY A 35 5.39 2.55 2.93
C GLY A 35 4.34 1.65 3.56
N ARG A 36 3.49 2.22 4.42
CA ARG A 36 2.37 1.52 5.02
C ARG A 36 1.08 2.30 4.76
N TYR A 37 0.13 1.65 4.13
CA TYR A 37 -1.24 2.12 4.04
C TYR A 37 -2.07 1.47 5.15
N SER A 38 -2.92 2.22 5.81
CA SER A 38 -3.81 1.70 6.85
C SER A 38 -5.06 2.54 6.97
N LEU A 39 -6.17 1.88 7.27
CA LEU A 39 -7.36 2.56 7.72
C LEU A 39 -7.12 3.02 9.16
N TYR A 40 -7.47 4.26 9.49
CA TYR A 40 -7.34 4.82 10.82
C TYR A 40 -8.52 5.73 11.15
N ARG A 41 -8.78 5.90 12.44
CA ARG A 41 -9.83 6.80 12.92
C ARG A 41 -9.23 8.19 13.15
N GLY A 42 -9.83 9.21 12.52
CA GLY A 42 -9.49 10.61 12.71
C GLY A 42 -9.93 11.17 14.06
N ALA A 43 -9.51 12.40 14.37
CA ALA A 43 -9.93 13.10 15.58
C ALA A 43 -11.43 13.46 15.57
N ASP A 44 -12.01 13.59 14.41
CA ASP A 44 -13.44 13.78 14.15
C ASP A 44 -14.30 12.51 14.35
N GLY A 45 -13.66 11.38 14.62
CA GLY A 45 -14.31 10.10 14.81
C GLY A 45 -14.55 9.30 13.53
N GLU A 46 -14.29 9.90 12.37
CA GLU A 46 -14.46 9.27 11.06
C GLU A 46 -13.23 8.42 10.66
N TRP A 47 -13.41 7.54 9.67
CA TRP A 47 -12.35 6.64 9.24
C TRP A 47 -11.76 7.06 7.89
N TYR A 48 -10.43 7.09 7.84
CA TYR A 48 -9.65 7.54 6.69
C TYR A 48 -8.62 6.50 6.28
N LEU A 49 -8.32 6.44 4.98
CA LEU A 49 -7.12 5.78 4.49
C LEU A 49 -5.95 6.73 4.67
N GLY A 50 -4.90 6.26 5.30
CA GLY A 50 -3.68 7.01 5.50
C GLY A 50 -2.44 6.28 5.05
N TYR A 51 -1.39 7.05 4.80
CA TYR A 51 -0.08 6.59 4.41
C TYR A 51 0.98 7.00 5.44
N ARG A 52 1.91 6.10 5.71
CA ARG A 52 3.10 6.37 6.52
C ARG A 52 4.35 6.00 5.74
N ARG A 53 5.33 6.87 5.77
CA ARG A 53 6.69 6.51 5.35
C ARG A 53 7.36 5.74 6.47
N CYS A 54 7.92 4.59 6.14
CA CYS A 54 8.67 3.78 7.10
C CYS A 54 10.17 3.86 6.78
N ASN A 55 10.99 3.80 7.81
CA ASN A 55 12.44 3.70 7.65
C ASN A 55 12.82 2.33 7.11
N ALA A 56 14.11 2.17 6.78
CA ALA A 56 14.66 1.05 6.03
C ALA A 56 14.13 -0.35 6.40
N LEU A 57 14.37 -1.28 5.52
CA LEU A 57 14.09 -2.71 5.68
C LEU A 57 14.57 -3.19 7.07
N GLY A 58 13.66 -3.61 7.94
CA GLY A 58 13.96 -4.14 9.26
C GLY A 58 13.50 -3.29 10.45
N ALA A 59 13.40 -1.98 10.34
CA ALA A 59 12.86 -1.13 11.41
C ALA A 59 11.35 -0.93 11.23
N SER A 60 10.57 -1.25 12.25
CA SER A 60 9.12 -1.05 12.26
C SER A 60 8.70 0.41 12.51
N VAL A 61 9.66 1.34 12.53
CA VAL A 61 9.40 2.75 12.82
C VAL A 61 8.89 3.43 11.54
N CYS A 62 7.62 3.81 11.58
CA CYS A 62 6.99 4.62 10.54
C CYS A 62 6.72 6.04 11.08
N GLY A 63 6.82 7.02 10.23
CA GLY A 63 6.50 8.41 10.55
C GLY A 63 5.00 8.64 10.83
N ALA A 64 4.63 9.91 11.01
CA ALA A 64 3.25 10.31 11.21
C ALA A 64 2.37 9.86 10.04
N ILE A 65 1.10 9.57 10.34
CA ILE A 65 0.12 9.21 9.31
C ILE A 65 -0.28 10.45 8.51
N GLN A 66 -0.28 10.31 7.20
CA GLN A 66 -0.75 11.33 6.28
C GLN A 66 -2.10 10.88 5.73
N PRO A 67 -3.19 11.66 5.94
CA PRO A 67 -4.49 11.33 5.36
C PRO A 67 -4.42 11.38 3.84
N LEU A 68 -5.00 10.40 3.18
CA LEU A 68 -5.07 10.32 1.72
C LEU A 68 -6.49 10.53 1.21
N SER A 69 -7.45 9.82 1.81
CA SER A 69 -8.84 9.85 1.36
C SER A 69 -9.79 9.35 2.45
N GLY A 70 -11.07 9.64 2.30
CA GLY A 70 -12.16 9.26 3.20
C GLY A 70 -13.27 10.31 3.20
N PRO A 71 -14.27 10.20 4.07
CA PRO A 71 -14.41 9.14 5.07
C PRO A 71 -14.86 7.80 4.47
N TYR A 72 -14.45 6.73 5.12
CA TYR A 72 -14.84 5.35 4.81
C TYR A 72 -15.65 4.74 5.94
N ARG A 73 -16.28 3.61 5.69
CA ARG A 73 -16.86 2.80 6.77
C ARG A 73 -15.79 2.39 7.78
N ALA A 74 -16.22 2.19 9.02
CA ALA A 74 -15.35 1.71 10.08
C ALA A 74 -14.68 0.37 9.71
N TYR A 75 -13.53 0.12 10.32
CA TYR A 75 -12.93 -1.22 10.27
C TYR A 75 -13.89 -2.26 10.89
N SER A 76 -14.00 -3.39 10.23
CA SER A 76 -14.73 -4.55 10.72
C SER A 76 -13.96 -5.82 10.38
N SER A 77 -13.97 -6.80 11.29
CA SER A 77 -13.48 -8.15 11.01
C SER A 77 -14.33 -8.86 9.96
N ASN A 78 -15.59 -8.45 9.81
CA ASN A 78 -16.43 -8.87 8.70
C ASN A 78 -15.99 -8.16 7.42
N GLN A 79 -15.35 -8.88 6.51
CA GLN A 79 -14.80 -8.37 5.26
C GLN A 79 -15.85 -7.69 4.34
N ARG A 80 -17.12 -8.05 4.45
CA ARG A 80 -18.21 -7.42 3.69
C ARG A 80 -18.63 -6.07 4.27
N ALA A 81 -18.34 -5.82 5.54
CA ALA A 81 -18.74 -4.62 6.25
C ALA A 81 -17.60 -3.58 6.38
N THR A 82 -16.34 -4.02 6.32
CA THR A 82 -15.19 -3.13 6.49
C THR A 82 -15.09 -2.07 5.39
N GLY A 83 -14.67 -0.86 5.75
CA GLY A 83 -14.51 0.27 4.83
C GLY A 83 -13.38 0.09 3.84
N PHE A 84 -12.38 -0.72 4.16
CA PHE A 84 -11.24 -0.99 3.28
C PHE A 84 -10.81 -2.44 3.39
N LEU A 85 -10.73 -3.12 2.23
CA LEU A 85 -10.38 -4.53 2.14
C LEU A 85 -9.29 -4.73 1.09
N LEU A 86 -8.29 -5.52 1.42
CA LEU A 86 -7.28 -6.02 0.49
C LEU A 86 -7.43 -7.54 0.37
N GLU A 87 -7.55 -8.01 -0.85
CA GLU A 87 -7.57 -9.43 -1.16
C GLU A 87 -6.42 -9.77 -2.10
N TYR A 88 -5.73 -10.86 -1.82
CA TYR A 88 -4.52 -11.27 -2.49
C TYR A 88 -4.75 -12.55 -3.29
N PHE A 89 -4.27 -12.59 -4.53
CA PHE A 89 -4.50 -13.71 -5.43
C PHE A 89 -3.19 -14.15 -6.09
N ASP A 90 -3.10 -15.45 -6.35
CA ASP A 90 -2.03 -16.04 -7.14
C ASP A 90 -2.30 -15.88 -8.65
N SER A 91 -1.44 -16.47 -9.49
CA SER A 91 -1.57 -16.43 -10.95
C SER A 91 -2.72 -17.25 -11.51
N ALA A 92 -3.16 -18.26 -10.77
CA ALA A 92 -4.31 -19.08 -11.14
C ALA A 92 -5.65 -18.45 -10.70
N GLY A 93 -5.60 -17.31 -9.98
CA GLY A 93 -6.77 -16.64 -9.41
C GLY A 93 -7.20 -17.20 -8.06
N GLY A 94 -6.40 -18.08 -7.46
CA GLY A 94 -6.62 -18.61 -6.11
C GLY A 94 -6.36 -17.54 -5.06
N ARG A 95 -7.24 -17.44 -4.06
CA ARG A 95 -7.07 -16.49 -2.95
C ARG A 95 -5.92 -16.93 -2.03
N LEU A 96 -5.00 -16.03 -1.77
CA LEU A 96 -3.86 -16.25 -0.89
C LEU A 96 -4.22 -15.95 0.56
N ALA A 97 -3.76 -16.81 1.47
CA ALA A 97 -3.80 -16.55 2.90
C ALA A 97 -2.75 -15.49 3.28
N PRO A 98 -2.93 -14.75 4.42
CA PRO A 98 -1.97 -13.74 4.86
C PRO A 98 -0.53 -14.23 5.06
N ALA A 99 -0.35 -15.53 5.35
CA ALA A 99 0.94 -16.18 5.53
C ALA A 99 1.55 -16.75 4.24
N SER A 100 0.88 -16.58 3.08
CA SER A 100 1.39 -17.08 1.81
C SER A 100 2.69 -16.37 1.41
N PRO A 101 3.61 -17.07 0.71
CA PRO A 101 4.86 -16.47 0.28
C PRO A 101 4.61 -15.26 -0.64
N PRO A 102 5.34 -14.13 -0.47
CA PRO A 102 5.12 -12.92 -1.26
C PRO A 102 5.29 -13.11 -2.77
N PHE A 103 6.14 -14.06 -3.19
CA PHE A 103 6.36 -14.36 -4.62
C PHE A 103 5.18 -15.09 -5.28
N ALA A 104 4.26 -15.67 -4.50
CA ALA A 104 3.02 -16.24 -5.05
C ALA A 104 2.01 -15.16 -5.45
N LEU A 105 2.15 -13.94 -4.93
CA LEU A 105 1.23 -12.84 -5.17
C LEU A 105 1.28 -12.36 -6.63
N ALA A 106 0.13 -12.42 -7.32
CA ALA A 106 -0.03 -11.98 -8.70
C ALA A 106 -0.96 -10.79 -8.87
N ARG A 107 -1.97 -10.71 -8.03
CA ARG A 107 -2.99 -9.67 -8.10
C ARG A 107 -3.41 -9.26 -6.70
N VAL A 108 -3.68 -7.98 -6.53
CA VAL A 108 -4.30 -7.42 -5.33
C VAL A 108 -5.61 -6.75 -5.73
N ASP A 109 -6.70 -7.15 -5.12
CA ASP A 109 -7.97 -6.47 -5.22
C ASP A 109 -8.14 -5.55 -4.02
N ILE A 110 -8.43 -4.29 -4.29
CA ILE A 110 -8.58 -3.22 -3.30
C ILE A 110 -10.03 -2.79 -3.34
N THR A 111 -10.79 -3.03 -2.27
CA THR A 111 -12.17 -2.58 -2.15
C THR A 111 -12.26 -1.47 -1.10
N ALA A 112 -12.79 -0.32 -1.49
CA ALA A 112 -13.10 0.80 -0.62
C ALA A 112 -14.62 0.97 -0.53
N ARG A 113 -15.14 1.20 0.68
CA ARG A 113 -16.57 1.44 0.95
C ARG A 113 -16.73 2.69 1.78
N SER A 114 -17.49 3.63 1.25
CA SER A 114 -17.87 4.86 1.92
C SER A 114 -19.33 4.82 2.38
N GLU A 115 -19.64 5.64 3.37
CA GLU A 115 -20.99 5.86 3.84
C GLU A 115 -21.14 7.32 4.22
N SER A 116 -22.21 7.96 3.77
CA SER A 116 -22.45 9.37 4.11
C SER A 116 -22.79 9.52 5.59
N SER A 117 -22.23 10.54 6.22
CA SER A 117 -22.60 10.95 7.58
C SER A 117 -24.03 11.52 7.64
N GLN A 118 -24.49 12.06 6.51
CA GLN A 118 -25.86 12.60 6.38
C GLN A 118 -26.81 11.52 5.86
N ARG A 119 -27.97 11.44 6.50
CA ARG A 119 -29.05 10.56 6.04
C ARG A 119 -29.88 11.30 5.01
N ILE A 120 -30.16 10.66 3.90
CA ILE A 120 -31.08 11.14 2.88
C ILE A 120 -32.40 10.39 3.00
N LEU A 121 -33.50 11.08 2.68
CA LEU A 121 -34.81 10.43 2.61
C LEU A 121 -34.95 9.72 1.26
N VAL A 122 -35.03 8.39 1.32
CA VAL A 122 -35.35 7.54 0.16
C VAL A 122 -36.64 6.82 0.47
N GLU A 123 -37.66 7.05 -0.34
CA GLU A 123 -39.00 6.46 -0.14
C GLU A 123 -39.58 6.71 1.27
N GLY A 124 -39.39 7.91 1.79
CA GLY A 124 -39.87 8.29 3.13
C GLY A 124 -39.09 7.71 4.31
N ARG A 125 -37.99 7.00 4.06
CA ARG A 125 -37.10 6.44 5.09
C ARG A 125 -35.74 7.11 5.08
N ALA A 126 -35.24 7.51 6.25
CA ALA A 126 -33.89 8.06 6.39
C ALA A 126 -32.84 6.94 6.22
N LYS A 127 -32.11 6.95 5.11
CA LYS A 127 -31.01 6.01 4.82
C LYS A 127 -29.71 6.77 4.65
N ALA A 128 -28.61 6.20 5.15
CA ALA A 128 -27.28 6.63 4.78
C ALA A 128 -27.00 6.18 3.32
N TYR A 129 -26.44 7.08 2.51
CA TYR A 129 -25.95 6.72 1.20
C TYR A 129 -24.65 5.93 1.37
N SER A 130 -24.54 4.78 0.70
CA SER A 130 -23.32 3.99 0.71
C SER A 130 -22.87 3.68 -0.71
N ASP A 131 -21.57 3.76 -0.91
CA ASP A 131 -20.94 3.45 -2.20
C ASP A 131 -19.75 2.51 -1.99
N SER A 132 -19.40 1.74 -3.02
CA SER A 132 -18.25 0.85 -2.99
C SER A 132 -17.58 0.80 -4.34
N ALA A 133 -16.24 0.86 -4.34
CA ALA A 133 -15.42 0.70 -5.51
C ALA A 133 -14.39 -0.41 -5.28
N THR A 134 -14.15 -1.22 -6.31
CA THR A 134 -13.11 -2.25 -6.30
C THR A 134 -12.18 -2.04 -7.48
N ILE A 135 -10.87 -2.07 -7.21
CA ILE A 135 -9.81 -1.96 -8.23
C ILE A 135 -8.94 -3.20 -8.12
N SER A 136 -8.66 -3.84 -9.25
CA SER A 136 -7.73 -4.96 -9.35
C SER A 136 -6.38 -4.49 -9.89
N VAL A 137 -5.31 -4.74 -9.17
CA VAL A 137 -3.94 -4.39 -9.53
C VAL A 137 -3.15 -5.67 -9.80
N ALA A 138 -2.76 -5.89 -11.05
CA ALA A 138 -1.88 -6.99 -11.44
C ALA A 138 -0.41 -6.61 -11.21
N LEU A 139 0.35 -7.51 -10.60
CA LEU A 139 1.79 -7.34 -10.38
C LEU A 139 2.57 -7.91 -11.57
N ARG A 140 3.26 -7.01 -12.29
CA ARG A 140 4.01 -7.38 -13.51
C ARG A 140 5.40 -7.95 -13.26
N ASN A 141 5.99 -7.74 -12.10
CA ASN A 141 7.37 -8.15 -11.79
C ASN A 141 7.41 -9.57 -11.20
N ARG A 142 7.01 -10.54 -12.01
CA ARG A 142 7.29 -11.94 -11.73
C ARG A 142 8.55 -12.32 -12.47
N THR A 143 9.63 -12.44 -11.77
CA THR A 143 10.73 -13.31 -12.20
C THR A 143 10.29 -14.74 -11.87
N PRO A 144 10.35 -15.66 -12.84
CA PRO A 144 10.12 -17.07 -12.57
C PRO A 144 11.14 -17.60 -11.57
#